data_7ee12e88a1332100e1560d03995d52a6
#
_entry.id   7ee12e88a1332100e1560d03995d52a6
#
_cell.length_a   1.000
_cell.length_b   1.000
_cell.length_c   1.000
_cell.angle_alpha   90.00
_cell.angle_beta   90.00
_cell.angle_gamma   90.00
#
_symmetry.space_group_name_H-M   'P 1'
#
loop_
_entity.id
_entity.type
_entity.pdbx_description
1 polymer ?
#
loop_
_entity_poly.entity_id
_entity_poly.type
_entity_poly.pdbx_seq_one_letter_code
_entity_poly.pdbx_strand_id
1 'polypeptide(L)'
;MANRNKQRGYELEKETADFWKENGVEARRVFASGAYARLGEDFEGDVKLAGRYIIEAKRKKTGFKFLYQALDQGGGSDMIVVREDRARRLYVMEEDTVLDLLRLAGLVSETKIG
;
A
#
# COMPACT_ATOMS: atom_id res chain seq x y z
N MET A 1 20.18 11.74 9.89
CA MET A 1 20.46 11.10 8.64
C MET A 1 19.20 10.76 7.89
N ALA A 2 18.96 11.56 6.89
CA ALA A 2 17.77 11.49 6.07
C ALA A 2 17.63 10.14 5.34
N ASN A 3 18.75 9.44 5.15
CA ASN A 3 18.78 8.23 4.30
C ASN A 3 18.04 7.03 4.88
N ARG A 4 17.91 6.96 6.19
CA ARG A 4 17.26 5.80 6.82
C ARG A 4 15.75 5.75 6.55
N ASN A 5 15.09 6.90 6.58
CA ASN A 5 13.66 6.98 6.29
C ASN A 5 13.37 6.72 4.83
N LYS A 6 14.22 7.24 3.94
CA LYS A 6 14.08 6.99 2.51
C LYS A 6 14.29 5.52 2.19
N GLN A 7 15.26 4.88 2.82
CA GLN A 7 15.53 3.47 2.62
C GLN A 7 14.36 2.60 3.09
N ARG A 8 13.76 2.93 4.22
CA ARG A 8 12.60 2.19 4.74
C ARG A 8 11.41 2.29 3.79
N GLY A 9 11.17 3.47 3.25
CA GLY A 9 10.12 3.67 2.26
C GLY A 9 10.39 2.87 1.00
N TYR A 10 11.62 2.90 0.53
CA TYR A 10 12.04 2.15 -0.65
C TYR A 10 11.81 0.64 -0.46
N GLU A 11 12.22 0.11 0.69
CA GLU A 11 12.04 -1.31 0.98
C GLU A 11 10.57 -1.69 0.99
N LEU A 12 9.73 -0.88 1.62
CA LEU A 12 8.29 -1.16 1.68
C LEU A 12 7.66 -1.12 0.29
N GLU A 13 8.05 -0.16 -0.54
CA GLU A 13 7.55 -0.09 -1.91
C GLU A 13 7.91 -1.33 -2.71
N LYS A 14 9.17 -1.73 -2.59
CA LYS A 14 9.65 -2.88 -3.34
C LYS A 14 8.92 -4.15 -2.92
N GLU A 15 8.83 -4.39 -1.62
CA GLU A 15 8.13 -5.59 -1.14
C GLU A 15 6.64 -5.55 -1.47
N THR A 16 6.04 -4.36 -1.47
CA THR A 16 4.64 -4.19 -1.84
C THR A 16 4.43 -4.53 -3.32
N ALA A 17 5.24 -3.96 -4.20
CA ALA A 17 5.13 -4.26 -5.63
C ALA A 17 5.38 -5.74 -5.91
N ASP A 18 6.37 -6.33 -5.24
CA ASP A 18 6.69 -7.74 -5.41
C ASP A 18 5.55 -8.64 -4.95
N PHE A 19 4.93 -8.32 -3.81
CA PHE A 19 3.79 -9.09 -3.31
C PHE A 19 2.66 -9.14 -4.33
N TRP A 20 2.30 -7.99 -4.89
CA TRP A 20 1.19 -7.95 -5.85
C TRP A 20 1.52 -8.70 -7.13
N LYS A 21 2.72 -8.54 -7.64
CA LYS A 21 3.16 -9.28 -8.83
C LYS A 21 3.11 -10.79 -8.59
N GLU A 22 3.61 -11.23 -7.45
CA GLU A 22 3.62 -12.65 -7.10
C GLU A 22 2.22 -13.23 -6.98
N ASN A 23 1.24 -12.38 -6.66
CA ASN A 23 -0.15 -12.81 -6.50
C ASN A 23 -0.99 -12.51 -7.74
N GLY A 24 -0.36 -12.23 -8.87
CA GLY A 24 -1.06 -12.11 -10.13
C GLY A 24 -1.72 -10.76 -10.39
N VAL A 25 -1.34 -9.75 -9.64
CA VAL A 25 -1.88 -8.40 -9.84
C VAL A 25 -0.79 -7.54 -10.47
N GLU A 26 -1.16 -6.83 -11.53
CA GLU A 26 -0.23 -5.90 -12.17
C GLU A 26 0.20 -4.83 -11.15
N ALA A 27 1.50 -4.68 -10.98
CA ALA A 27 2.03 -3.69 -10.05
C ALA A 27 3.43 -3.27 -10.48
N ARG A 28 3.73 -2.00 -10.30
CA ARG A 28 5.05 -1.49 -10.58
C ARG A 28 5.33 -0.29 -9.70
N ARG A 29 6.60 -0.08 -9.42
CA ARG A 29 7.02 1.13 -8.72
C ARG A 29 7.02 2.29 -9.70
N VAL A 30 6.53 3.43 -9.24
CA VAL A 30 6.52 4.65 -10.03
C VAL A 30 7.67 5.52 -9.54
N PHE A 31 8.65 5.72 -10.38
CA PHE A 31 9.78 6.56 -10.03
C PHE A 31 9.46 8.01 -10.36
N ALA A 32 9.94 8.92 -9.54
CA ALA A 32 9.79 10.33 -9.79
C ALA A 32 10.42 10.69 -11.13
N SER A 33 9.62 11.25 -12.02
CA SER A 33 10.15 11.82 -13.25
C SER A 33 10.81 13.15 -12.94
N GLY A 34 11.53 13.72 -13.89
CA GLY A 34 12.16 15.02 -13.70
C GLY A 34 11.19 16.10 -13.27
N ALA A 35 9.92 16.00 -13.67
CA ALA A 35 8.91 16.97 -13.29
C ALA A 35 8.64 16.94 -11.78
N TYR A 36 8.59 15.76 -11.19
CA TYR A 36 8.38 15.62 -9.75
C TYR A 36 9.63 15.99 -8.97
N ALA A 37 10.79 15.69 -9.50
CA ALA A 37 12.04 16.07 -8.87
C ALA A 37 12.15 17.59 -8.71
N ARG A 38 11.58 18.35 -9.64
CA ARG A 38 11.59 19.81 -9.56
C ARG A 38 10.71 20.36 -8.45
N LEU A 39 9.74 19.60 -8.01
CA LEU A 39 8.87 20.03 -6.91
C LEU A 39 9.53 19.83 -5.55
N GLY A 40 10.70 19.25 -5.52
CA GLY A 40 11.41 18.99 -4.27
C GLY A 40 10.70 18.02 -3.36
N GLU A 41 9.74 17.31 -3.90
CA GLU A 41 8.95 16.38 -3.13
C GLU A 41 9.55 14.98 -3.24
N ASP A 42 9.52 14.27 -2.14
CA ASP A 42 9.91 12.88 -2.13
C ASP A 42 8.77 12.03 -2.66
N PHE A 43 8.60 12.07 -3.96
CA PHE A 43 7.68 11.15 -4.62
C PHE A 43 8.36 9.81 -4.87
N GLU A 44 9.33 9.51 -4.04
CA GLU A 44 9.94 8.21 -4.14
C GLU A 44 8.94 7.19 -3.70
N GLY A 45 8.41 6.51 -4.68
CA GLY A 45 7.95 5.28 -4.33
C GLY A 45 6.52 5.00 -4.20
N ASP A 46 5.77 5.63 -4.99
CA ASP A 46 4.43 5.16 -5.19
C ASP A 46 4.47 3.84 -5.95
N VAL A 47 3.54 2.98 -5.63
CA VAL A 47 3.32 1.74 -6.37
C VAL A 47 2.03 1.90 -7.15
N LYS A 48 2.08 1.61 -8.43
CA LYS A 48 0.87 1.62 -9.26
C LYS A 48 0.31 0.21 -9.32
N LEU A 49 -0.92 0.06 -8.85
CA LEU A 49 -1.58 -1.23 -8.72
C LEU A 49 -2.69 -1.37 -9.75
N ALA A 50 -2.71 -2.51 -10.43
CA ALA A 50 -3.73 -2.86 -11.43
C ALA A 50 -3.83 -1.81 -12.53
N GLY A 51 -2.74 -1.14 -12.83
CA GLY A 51 -2.70 -0.14 -13.90
C GLY A 51 -3.46 1.14 -13.60
N ARG A 52 -4.01 1.31 -12.38
CA ARG A 52 -4.84 2.48 -12.11
C ARG A 52 -4.75 3.06 -10.69
N TYR A 53 -4.46 2.26 -9.69
CA TYR A 53 -4.45 2.76 -8.31
C TYR A 53 -3.04 3.11 -7.87
N ILE A 54 -2.91 4.23 -7.19
CA ILE A 54 -1.62 4.65 -6.65
C ILE A 54 -1.57 4.31 -5.16
N ILE A 55 -0.57 3.56 -4.77
CA ILE A 55 -0.32 3.23 -3.37
C ILE A 55 0.85 4.06 -2.90
N GLU A 56 0.64 4.85 -1.86
CA GLU A 56 1.73 5.56 -1.23
C GLU A 56 2.23 4.74 -0.04
N ALA A 57 3.50 4.43 -0.03
CA ALA A 57 4.09 3.61 1.01
C ALA A 57 4.64 4.49 2.13
N LYS A 58 4.14 4.26 3.33
CA LYS A 58 4.58 4.99 4.52
C LYS A 58 4.99 3.97 5.58
N ARG A 59 6.25 3.97 5.92
CA ARG A 59 6.79 3.06 6.93
C ARG A 59 7.28 3.86 8.11
N LYS A 60 6.79 3.52 9.30
CA LYS A 60 7.18 4.14 10.55
C LYS A 60 7.61 3.06 11.53
N LYS A 61 8.51 3.41 12.41
CA LYS A 61 8.92 2.50 13.48
C LYS A 61 7.74 2.21 14.42
N THR A 62 6.94 3.21 14.71
CA THR A 62 5.76 3.09 15.56
C THR A 62 4.70 4.07 15.08
N GLY A 63 3.49 3.96 15.63
CA GLY A 63 2.42 4.92 15.35
C GLY A 63 1.18 4.31 14.71
N PHE A 64 1.27 3.06 14.26
CA PHE A 64 0.13 2.38 13.66
C PHE A 64 -0.46 1.29 14.55
N LYS A 65 0.01 1.21 15.79
CA LYS A 65 -0.40 0.15 16.70
C LYS A 65 -1.93 0.09 16.87
N PHE A 66 -2.57 1.25 16.95
CA PHE A 66 -4.03 1.28 17.15
C PHE A 66 -4.78 0.66 15.96
N LEU A 67 -4.20 0.76 14.76
CA LEU A 67 -4.82 0.15 13.57
C LEU A 67 -4.77 -1.37 13.65
N TYR A 68 -3.61 -1.91 14.00
CA TYR A 68 -3.45 -3.35 14.14
C TYR A 68 -4.34 -3.88 15.26
N GLN A 69 -4.39 -3.19 16.39
CA GLN A 69 -5.23 -3.59 17.51
C GLN A 69 -6.71 -3.58 17.14
N ALA A 70 -7.15 -2.56 16.41
CA ALA A 70 -8.55 -2.47 16.00
C ALA A 70 -8.93 -3.60 15.05
N LEU A 71 -8.02 -3.96 14.14
CA LEU A 71 -8.27 -5.09 13.23
C LEU A 71 -8.33 -6.42 13.96
N ASP A 72 -7.54 -6.59 15.02
CA ASP A 72 -7.45 -7.84 15.76
C ASP A 72 -8.53 -7.99 16.84
N GLN A 73 -9.23 -6.92 17.15
CA GLN A 73 -10.19 -6.89 18.25
C GLN A 73 -11.38 -7.82 17.98
N GLY A 74 -11.81 -8.49 19.03
CA GLY A 74 -13.05 -9.29 18.98
C GLY A 74 -12.99 -10.50 18.05
N GLY A 75 -11.81 -11.08 17.86
CA GLY A 75 -11.65 -12.23 16.96
C GLY A 75 -11.26 -11.85 15.56
N GLY A 76 -11.00 -10.57 15.35
CA GLY A 76 -10.53 -10.07 14.06
C GLY A 76 -11.65 -9.47 13.22
N SER A 77 -11.32 -8.40 12.54
CA SER A 77 -12.23 -7.76 11.57
C SER A 77 -11.55 -7.75 10.22
N ASP A 78 -12.34 -7.88 9.17
CA ASP A 78 -11.81 -7.82 7.80
C ASP A 78 -11.33 -6.42 7.47
N MET A 79 -11.98 -5.41 8.01
CA MET A 79 -11.60 -4.02 7.82
C MET A 79 -12.14 -3.17 8.95
N ILE A 80 -11.52 -2.04 9.15
CA ILE A 80 -12.02 -1.03 10.08
C ILE A 80 -12.26 0.27 9.33
N VAL A 81 -13.17 1.06 9.84
CA VAL A 81 -13.38 2.40 9.33
C VAL A 81 -12.92 3.39 10.40
N VAL A 82 -12.16 4.39 10.00
CA VAL A 82 -11.69 5.43 10.90
C VAL A 82 -12.03 6.79 10.33
N ARG A 83 -12.26 7.74 11.21
CA ARG A 83 -12.55 9.11 10.81
C ARG A 83 -12.27 10.06 11.96
N GLU A 84 -11.65 11.18 11.65
CA GLU A 84 -11.64 12.31 12.56
C GLU A 84 -12.91 13.12 12.35
N ASP A 85 -13.26 13.94 13.33
CA ASP A 85 -14.46 14.74 13.21
C ASP A 85 -14.39 15.62 11.96
N ARG A 86 -15.48 15.64 11.20
CA ARG A 86 -15.63 16.42 9.97
C ARG A 86 -14.71 16.03 8.84
N ALA A 87 -13.95 14.96 9.00
CA ALA A 87 -13.09 14.44 7.95
C ALA A 87 -13.78 13.31 7.21
N ARG A 88 -13.20 12.90 6.12
CA ARG A 88 -13.71 11.76 5.35
C ARG A 88 -13.39 10.46 6.04
N ARG A 89 -14.18 9.43 5.78
CA ARG A 89 -13.92 8.10 6.32
C ARG A 89 -12.80 7.43 5.53
N LEU A 90 -11.95 6.72 6.25
CA LEU A 90 -10.91 5.90 5.65
C LEU A 90 -11.15 4.45 6.06
N TYR A 91 -10.99 3.54 5.12
CA TYR A 91 -11.10 2.12 5.39
C TYR A 91 -9.70 1.52 5.43
N VAL A 92 -9.43 0.72 6.45
CA VAL A 92 -8.13 0.07 6.66
C VAL A 92 -8.35 -1.43 6.70
N MET A 93 -7.56 -2.16 5.97
CA MET A 93 -7.66 -3.61 5.90
C MET A 93 -6.29 -4.21 5.65
N GLU A 94 -6.15 -5.48 5.99
CA GLU A 94 -4.91 -6.19 5.70
C GLU A 94 -4.78 -6.48 4.21
N GLU A 95 -3.56 -6.74 3.76
CA GLU A 95 -3.34 -6.94 2.33
C GLU A 95 -4.07 -8.17 1.78
N ASP A 96 -4.29 -9.20 2.60
CA ASP A 96 -5.05 -10.37 2.16
C ASP A 96 -6.49 -10.01 1.81
N THR A 97 -7.09 -9.09 2.56
CA THR A 97 -8.44 -8.61 2.26
C THR A 97 -8.45 -7.81 0.97
N VAL A 98 -7.42 -6.98 0.76
CA VAL A 98 -7.29 -6.24 -0.50
C VAL A 98 -7.16 -7.20 -1.67
N LEU A 99 -6.34 -8.24 -1.53
CA LEU A 99 -6.17 -9.24 -2.57
C LEU A 99 -7.49 -9.93 -2.90
N ASP A 100 -8.27 -10.27 -1.88
CA ASP A 100 -9.57 -10.89 -2.06
C ASP A 100 -10.52 -10.00 -2.86
N LEU A 101 -10.57 -8.72 -2.52
CA LEU A 101 -11.38 -7.76 -3.25
C LEU A 101 -10.94 -7.62 -4.71
N LEU A 102 -9.63 -7.59 -4.95
CA LEU A 102 -9.11 -7.51 -6.31
C LEU A 102 -9.42 -8.76 -7.12
N ARG A 103 -9.41 -9.93 -6.45
CA ARG A 103 -9.78 -11.19 -7.10
C ARG A 103 -11.25 -11.16 -7.51
N LEU A 104 -12.12 -10.72 -6.62
CA LEU A 104 -13.54 -10.58 -6.93
C LEU A 104 -13.80 -9.57 -8.04
N ALA A 105 -12.95 -8.55 -8.13
CA ALA A 105 -13.05 -7.55 -9.19
C ALA A 105 -12.49 -8.02 -10.54
N GLY A 106 -11.91 -9.20 -10.59
CA GLY A 106 -11.33 -9.73 -11.83
C GLY A 106 -9.97 -9.16 -12.18
N LEU A 107 -9.27 -8.59 -11.20
CA LEU A 107 -7.98 -7.94 -11.43
C LEU A 107 -6.79 -8.83 -11.09
N VAL A 108 -7.03 -10.08 -10.73
CA VAL A 108 -5.98 -11.03 -10.44
C VAL A 108 -5.87 -12.00 -11.62
N SER A 109 -4.66 -12.12 -12.15
CA SER A 109 -4.42 -13.09 -13.22
C SER A 109 -4.34 -14.49 -12.63
N GLU A 110 -5.17 -15.40 -13.15
CA GLU A 110 -5.14 -16.80 -12.71
C GLU A 110 -3.99 -17.56 -13.31
N THR A 111 -3.42 -17.04 -14.37
CA THR A 111 -2.27 -17.66 -14.99
C THR A 111 -1.03 -17.22 -14.23
N LYS A 112 -0.64 -18.01 -13.27
CA LYS A 112 0.64 -17.79 -12.64
C LYS A 112 1.70 -18.12 -13.67
N ILE A 113 2.28 -17.10 -14.20
CA ILE A 113 3.49 -17.25 -14.98
C ILE A 113 4.59 -17.40 -13.94
N GLY A 114 4.79 -18.61 -13.54
CA GLY A 114 5.78 -18.94 -12.53
C GLY A 114 7.16 -18.83 -13.04
#